data_2cce3ea03bb66480dfb9e88f8989f2a4
#
_entry.id   2cce3ea03bb66480dfb9e88f8989f2a4
#
_cell.length_a   1.000
_cell.length_b   1.000
_cell.length_c   1.000
_cell.angle_alpha   90.00
_cell.angle_beta   90.00
_cell.angle_gamma   90.00
#
_symmetry.space_group_name_H-M   'P 1'
#
loop_
_entity.id
_entity.type
_entity.pdbx_description
1 polymer ?
#
loop_
_entity_poly.entity_id
_entity_poly.type
_entity_poly.pdbx_seq_one_letter_code
_entity_poly.pdbx_strand_id
1 'polypeptide(L)'
;MSKSTSTGTSTRTTRLLDLAIGAAAVRAADPGGLRFTERQLYYETCRVLSPAAPLLRRVPGTPPPALRLPSFTRALNARGRETVPGLLPSAPPQATPADLARSRPSEPDLYDYGLPRLLLCQDRSIAAMLLANHVHLEAACPVLAAPDALPLAPLLLAALERADGATVHVLHDASPEGVQLPARVRAALGPVPGVRVGSLGLVPRHAAALRLPSGRGPAPGPAAGADWPAALRPREAAWLARGRFAQVAAVPPARLVRTVLRLTRGPRPPRDSMWGELNGLRTAGFMTWPTA
;
A
#
# COMPACT_ATOMS: atom_id res chain seq x y z
N MET A 1 -4.15 -1.02 55.62
CA MET A 1 -3.60 -2.15 54.82
C MET A 1 -4.50 -2.32 53.60
N SER A 2 -4.09 -1.79 52.47
CA SER A 2 -4.75 -2.13 51.16
C SER A 2 -3.89 -1.60 50.00
N LYS A 3 -2.91 -2.36 49.57
CA LYS A 3 -2.14 -2.11 48.32
C LYS A 3 -1.53 -3.42 47.83
N SER A 4 -2.27 -4.25 47.08
CA SER A 4 -1.64 -5.38 46.37
C SER A 4 -2.44 -5.98 45.19
N THR A 5 -3.44 -5.26 44.66
CA THR A 5 -4.25 -5.83 43.53
C THR A 5 -3.92 -5.26 42.15
N SER A 6 -3.09 -4.23 42.01
CA SER A 6 -2.85 -3.58 40.70
C SER A 6 -1.74 -4.21 39.83
N THR A 7 -0.81 -4.95 40.42
CA THR A 7 0.37 -5.49 39.72
C THR A 7 0.04 -6.71 38.85
N GLY A 8 -0.88 -7.55 39.26
CA GLY A 8 -1.25 -8.78 38.57
C GLY A 8 -2.00 -8.57 37.23
N THR A 9 -2.82 -7.52 37.16
CA THR A 9 -3.63 -7.23 35.96
C THR A 9 -2.77 -6.65 34.84
N SER A 10 -1.79 -5.80 35.18
CA SER A 10 -0.85 -5.21 34.22
C SER A 10 0.00 -6.28 33.52
N THR A 11 0.52 -7.25 34.27
CA THR A 11 1.37 -8.32 33.73
C THR A 11 0.61 -9.27 32.78
N ARG A 12 -0.65 -9.59 33.11
CA ARG A 12 -1.51 -10.43 32.25
C ARG A 12 -1.85 -9.74 30.93
N THR A 13 -2.21 -8.46 30.97
CA THR A 13 -2.53 -7.66 29.77
C THR A 13 -1.31 -7.54 28.83
N THR A 14 -0.12 -7.36 29.40
CA THR A 14 1.12 -7.28 28.61
C THR A 14 1.43 -8.60 27.92
N ARG A 15 1.29 -9.74 28.61
CA ARG A 15 1.48 -11.07 28.02
C ARG A 15 0.49 -11.38 26.89
N LEU A 16 -0.79 -11.05 27.08
CA LEU A 16 -1.81 -11.23 26.05
C LEU A 16 -1.51 -10.39 24.81
N LEU A 17 -1.06 -9.15 24.98
CA LEU A 17 -0.71 -8.28 23.87
C LEU A 17 0.54 -8.78 23.15
N ASP A 18 1.53 -9.30 23.87
CA ASP A 18 2.72 -9.91 23.30
C ASP A 18 2.37 -11.14 22.45
N LEU A 19 1.52 -12.04 22.94
CA LEU A 19 1.01 -13.17 22.18
C LEU A 19 0.23 -12.73 20.93
N ALA A 20 -0.59 -11.69 21.07
CA ALA A 20 -1.36 -11.14 19.95
C ALA A 20 -0.45 -10.54 18.86
N ILE A 21 0.63 -9.85 19.24
CA ILE A 21 1.65 -9.33 18.31
C ILE A 21 2.34 -10.51 17.58
N GLY A 22 2.72 -11.55 18.29
CA GLY A 22 3.31 -12.75 17.69
C GLY A 22 2.40 -13.41 16.66
N ALA A 23 1.14 -13.65 17.02
CA ALA A 23 0.15 -14.22 16.11
C ALA A 23 -0.15 -13.30 14.91
N ALA A 24 -0.17 -11.99 15.13
CA ALA A 24 -0.35 -11.00 14.08
C ALA A 24 0.83 -10.98 13.10
N ALA A 25 2.06 -11.13 13.59
CA ALA A 25 3.27 -11.18 12.75
C ALA A 25 3.25 -12.40 11.83
N VAL A 26 2.90 -13.58 12.34
CA VAL A 26 2.73 -14.79 11.53
C VAL A 26 1.69 -14.58 10.42
N ARG A 27 0.53 -14.00 10.76
CA ARG A 27 -0.53 -13.71 9.77
C ARG A 27 -0.14 -12.64 8.75
N ALA A 28 0.64 -11.63 9.17
CA ALA A 28 1.10 -10.58 8.28
C ALA A 28 2.14 -11.08 7.28
N ALA A 29 2.96 -12.08 7.69
CA ALA A 29 3.96 -12.70 6.84
C ALA A 29 3.39 -13.77 5.89
N ASP A 30 2.17 -14.25 6.09
CA ASP A 30 1.54 -15.30 5.28
C ASP A 30 0.94 -14.73 3.97
N PRO A 31 1.09 -15.44 2.82
CA PRO A 31 1.95 -16.58 2.55
C PRO A 31 3.39 -16.15 2.17
N GLY A 32 4.36 -16.99 2.50
CA GLY A 32 5.70 -16.88 1.91
C GLY A 32 6.66 -15.87 2.54
N GLY A 33 6.46 -15.47 3.80
CA GLY A 33 7.42 -14.61 4.51
C GLY A 33 7.40 -13.16 4.06
N LEU A 34 6.23 -12.63 3.73
CA LEU A 34 6.06 -11.24 3.34
C LEU A 34 6.64 -10.27 4.38
N ARG A 35 7.27 -9.22 3.88
CA ARG A 35 7.69 -8.08 4.68
C ARG A 35 6.50 -7.15 4.91
N PHE A 36 6.42 -6.57 6.09
CA PHE A 36 5.31 -5.69 6.47
C PHE A 36 5.78 -4.54 7.37
N THR A 37 4.98 -3.48 7.41
CA THR A 37 5.27 -2.28 8.20
C THR A 37 4.74 -2.42 9.62
N GLU A 38 5.23 -1.59 10.55
CA GLU A 38 4.70 -1.49 11.91
C GLU A 38 3.19 -1.18 11.93
N ARG A 39 2.73 -0.29 11.04
CA ARG A 39 1.30 0.03 10.91
C ARG A 39 0.46 -1.17 10.45
N GLN A 40 0.98 -1.96 9.53
CA GLN A 40 0.30 -3.19 9.11
C GLN A 40 0.25 -4.20 10.26
N LEU A 41 1.34 -4.39 10.99
CA LEU A 41 1.36 -5.25 12.18
C LEU A 41 0.37 -4.78 13.24
N TYR A 42 0.28 -3.46 13.50
CA TYR A 42 -0.72 -2.90 14.39
C TYR A 42 -2.14 -3.28 13.99
N TYR A 43 -2.50 -3.14 12.72
CA TYR A 43 -3.84 -3.49 12.25
C TYR A 43 -4.10 -4.99 12.27
N GLU A 44 -3.10 -5.83 12.00
CA GLU A 44 -3.22 -7.28 12.19
C GLU A 44 -3.41 -7.65 13.66
N THR A 45 -2.69 -6.98 14.58
CA THR A 45 -2.88 -7.16 16.02
C THR A 45 -4.30 -6.77 16.44
N CYS A 46 -4.83 -5.66 15.92
CA CYS A 46 -6.23 -5.28 16.15
C CYS A 46 -7.21 -6.36 15.67
N ARG A 47 -6.94 -7.03 14.54
CA ARG A 47 -7.77 -8.14 14.03
C ARG A 47 -7.69 -9.39 14.88
N VAL A 48 -6.52 -9.69 15.45
CA VAL A 48 -6.34 -10.81 16.38
C VAL A 48 -7.11 -10.57 17.67
N LEU A 49 -7.05 -9.34 18.21
CA LEU A 49 -7.72 -8.97 19.46
C LEU A 49 -9.24 -8.80 19.32
N SER A 50 -9.71 -8.50 18.12
CA SER A 50 -11.14 -8.41 17.81
C SER A 50 -11.50 -9.45 16.76
N PRO A 51 -11.61 -10.72 17.13
CA PRO A 51 -12.23 -11.70 16.24
C PRO A 51 -13.66 -11.23 16.03
N ALA A 52 -13.91 -10.53 14.94
CA ALA A 52 -15.23 -9.98 14.62
C ALA A 52 -16.26 -11.09 14.77
N ALA A 53 -17.22 -10.87 15.66
CA ALA A 53 -18.32 -11.81 15.84
C ALA A 53 -18.88 -12.15 14.44
N PRO A 54 -19.02 -13.43 14.09
CA PRO A 54 -19.40 -13.86 12.75
C PRO A 54 -20.72 -13.22 12.27
N LEU A 55 -21.59 -12.85 13.18
CA LEU A 55 -22.82 -12.12 12.90
C LEU A 55 -22.60 -10.70 12.35
N LEU A 56 -21.56 -9.99 12.81
CA LEU A 56 -21.25 -8.63 12.34
C LEU A 56 -20.58 -8.63 10.95
N ARG A 57 -20.18 -9.79 10.43
CA ARG A 57 -19.54 -9.90 9.09
C ARG A 57 -20.49 -9.55 7.94
N ARG A 58 -21.80 -9.53 8.15
CA ARG A 58 -22.79 -9.30 7.09
C ARG A 58 -23.04 -7.81 6.81
N VAL A 59 -22.68 -6.92 7.72
CA VAL A 59 -22.92 -5.48 7.55
C VAL A 59 -21.62 -4.78 7.15
N PRO A 60 -21.57 -4.11 5.97
CA PRO A 60 -20.43 -3.27 5.58
C PRO A 60 -20.22 -2.16 6.61
N GLY A 61 -18.98 -1.93 7.00
CA GLY A 61 -18.69 -0.89 7.98
C GLY A 61 -17.21 -0.77 8.29
N THR A 62 -16.86 0.34 8.92
CA THR A 62 -15.49 0.63 9.35
C THR A 62 -15.45 0.67 10.88
N PRO A 63 -15.13 -0.44 11.57
CA PRO A 63 -15.06 -0.47 13.02
C PRO A 63 -13.91 0.42 13.54
N PRO A 64 -13.96 0.88 14.79
CA PRO A 64 -12.80 1.49 15.44
C PRO A 64 -11.71 0.42 15.66
N PRO A 65 -10.42 0.80 15.71
CA PRO A 65 -9.35 -0.11 16.05
C PRO A 65 -9.51 -0.61 17.51
N ALA A 66 -9.26 -1.89 17.73
CA ALA A 66 -9.41 -2.55 19.04
C ALA A 66 -8.36 -2.10 20.06
N LEU A 67 -7.26 -1.56 19.60
CA LEU A 67 -6.10 -1.16 20.39
C LEU A 67 -5.70 0.27 20.03
N ARG A 68 -5.23 1.04 21.01
CA ARG A 68 -4.63 2.36 20.74
C ARG A 68 -3.20 2.19 20.24
N LEU A 69 -2.83 2.92 19.18
CA LEU A 69 -1.50 2.85 18.58
C LEU A 69 -0.36 3.07 19.60
N PRO A 70 -0.40 4.07 20.49
CA PRO A 70 0.68 4.25 21.49
C PRO A 70 0.87 3.05 22.42
N SER A 71 -0.21 2.34 22.76
CA SER A 71 -0.13 1.13 23.59
C SER A 71 0.50 -0.03 22.82
N PHE A 72 0.18 -0.16 21.55
CA PHE A 72 0.80 -1.13 20.67
C PHE A 72 2.31 -0.85 20.49
N THR A 73 2.69 0.39 20.14
CA THR A 73 4.11 0.77 19.95
C THR A 73 4.94 0.52 21.21
N ARG A 74 4.39 0.84 22.39
CA ARG A 74 5.05 0.54 23.68
C ARG A 74 5.26 -0.97 23.86
N ALA A 75 4.25 -1.79 23.58
CA ALA A 75 4.38 -3.24 23.69
C ALA A 75 5.35 -3.83 22.67
N LEU A 76 5.35 -3.33 21.43
CA LEU A 76 6.28 -3.74 20.39
C LEU A 76 7.73 -3.40 20.76
N ASN A 77 7.97 -2.21 21.30
CA ASN A 77 9.30 -1.80 21.77
C ASN A 77 9.76 -2.63 22.98
N ALA A 78 8.85 -2.97 23.90
CA ALA A 78 9.17 -3.84 25.03
C ALA A 78 9.48 -5.28 24.61
N ARG A 79 8.88 -5.76 23.52
CA ARG A 79 9.18 -7.06 22.93
C ARG A 79 10.53 -7.09 22.22
N GLY A 80 10.99 -5.95 21.67
CA GLY A 80 12.11 -5.83 20.73
C GLY A 80 11.62 -5.98 19.29
N ARG A 81 11.74 -4.93 18.52
CA ARG A 81 11.27 -4.86 17.12
C ARG A 81 11.97 -5.88 16.23
N GLU A 82 13.23 -6.11 16.50
CA GLU A 82 14.13 -7.06 15.81
C GLU A 82 13.73 -8.52 16.02
N THR A 83 12.96 -8.81 17.07
CA THR A 83 12.48 -10.18 17.34
C THR A 83 11.24 -10.56 16.52
N VAL A 84 10.67 -9.59 15.75
CA VAL A 84 9.47 -9.81 14.94
C VAL A 84 9.88 -10.10 13.50
N PRO A 85 9.81 -11.37 13.04
CA PRO A 85 10.23 -11.74 11.69
C PRO A 85 9.34 -11.06 10.65
N GLY A 86 9.96 -10.51 9.60
CA GLY A 86 9.26 -9.84 8.52
C GLY A 86 8.91 -8.37 8.77
N LEU A 87 9.08 -7.87 9.99
CA LEU A 87 8.87 -6.46 10.29
C LEU A 87 9.97 -5.61 9.64
N LEU A 88 9.57 -4.65 8.84
CA LEU A 88 10.49 -3.68 8.25
C LEU A 88 10.99 -2.70 9.32
N PRO A 89 12.26 -2.27 9.23
CA PRO A 89 12.76 -1.19 10.06
C PRO A 89 11.92 0.07 9.83
N SER A 90 11.83 0.94 10.84
CA SER A 90 11.26 2.26 10.63
C SER A 90 12.02 2.95 9.51
N ALA A 91 11.29 3.50 8.53
CA ALA A 91 11.93 4.22 7.43
C ALA A 91 12.90 5.25 8.01
N PRO A 92 14.15 5.31 7.52
CA PRO A 92 15.07 6.33 7.96
C PRO A 92 14.47 7.73 7.71
N PRO A 93 14.74 8.70 8.57
CA PRO A 93 14.42 10.08 8.27
C PRO A 93 15.06 10.44 6.93
N GLN A 94 14.34 11.17 6.12
CA GLN A 94 14.60 11.52 4.71
C GLN A 94 16.08 11.53 4.33
N ALA A 95 16.46 10.74 3.32
CA ALA A 95 17.62 11.06 2.51
C ALA A 95 17.34 12.42 1.84
N THR A 96 18.19 13.39 2.06
CA THR A 96 18.08 14.69 1.41
C THR A 96 18.18 14.52 -0.10
N PRO A 97 17.55 15.38 -0.92
CA PRO A 97 17.72 15.36 -2.37
C PRO A 97 19.17 15.31 -2.84
N ALA A 98 20.10 15.84 -2.04
CA ALA A 98 21.54 15.78 -2.25
C ALA A 98 22.13 14.37 -2.09
N ASP A 99 21.55 13.50 -1.25
CA ASP A 99 22.01 12.13 -1.07
C ASP A 99 21.54 11.23 -2.20
N LEU A 100 20.33 11.49 -2.73
CA LEU A 100 19.80 10.82 -3.92
C LEU A 100 20.58 11.17 -5.18
N ALA A 101 21.11 12.41 -5.28
CA ALA A 101 21.94 12.84 -6.40
C ALA A 101 23.35 12.21 -6.38
N ARG A 102 23.86 11.85 -5.20
CA ARG A 102 25.18 11.21 -5.02
C ARG A 102 25.19 9.71 -5.23
N SER A 103 24.03 9.07 -5.12
CA SER A 103 23.89 7.61 -5.24
C SER A 103 23.52 7.15 -6.66
N ARG A 104 23.87 7.93 -7.69
CA ARG A 104 23.69 7.48 -9.08
C ARG A 104 24.88 6.62 -9.50
N PRO A 105 24.74 5.29 -9.58
CA PRO A 105 25.63 4.51 -10.40
C PRO A 105 25.39 4.90 -11.85
N SER A 106 26.45 4.90 -12.64
CA SER A 106 26.46 5.10 -14.10
C SER A 106 25.85 3.86 -14.82
N GLU A 107 24.65 3.46 -14.41
CA GLU A 107 23.90 2.45 -15.16
C GLU A 107 23.22 3.08 -16.36
N PRO A 108 23.16 2.37 -17.51
CA PRO A 108 22.40 2.85 -18.66
C PRO A 108 20.98 3.20 -18.21
N ASP A 109 20.58 4.41 -18.52
CA ASP A 109 19.42 5.06 -17.95
C ASP A 109 18.16 4.29 -18.36
N LEU A 110 17.61 3.52 -17.42
CA LEU A 110 16.33 2.82 -17.61
C LEU A 110 15.21 3.76 -18.09
N TYR A 111 15.42 5.06 -17.92
CA TYR A 111 14.53 6.12 -18.39
C TYR A 111 14.65 6.39 -19.90
N ASP A 112 15.70 5.94 -20.56
CA ASP A 112 15.89 6.15 -22.01
C ASP A 112 14.87 5.35 -22.87
N TYR A 113 14.36 4.25 -22.32
CA TYR A 113 13.40 3.39 -23.02
C TYR A 113 11.93 3.77 -22.82
N GLY A 114 11.66 4.83 -22.07
CA GLY A 114 10.31 5.22 -21.69
C GLY A 114 9.76 4.41 -20.52
N LEU A 115 8.86 5.02 -19.74
CA LEU A 115 8.28 4.45 -18.54
C LEU A 115 6.76 4.28 -18.69
N PRO A 116 6.27 3.08 -19.10
CA PRO A 116 4.86 2.87 -19.38
C PRO A 116 3.98 2.85 -18.11
N ARG A 117 4.58 2.60 -16.94
CA ARG A 117 3.85 2.52 -15.67
C ARG A 117 4.69 3.08 -14.53
N LEU A 118 4.02 3.78 -13.63
CA LEU A 118 4.60 4.30 -12.39
C LEU A 118 3.59 4.11 -11.26
N LEU A 119 4.03 3.66 -10.09
CA LEU A 119 3.22 3.59 -8.88
C LEU A 119 3.68 4.63 -7.87
N LEU A 120 2.82 5.56 -7.54
CA LEU A 120 3.02 6.54 -6.48
C LEU A 120 2.22 6.13 -5.23
N CYS A 121 2.90 5.95 -4.11
CA CYS A 121 2.30 5.65 -2.82
C CYS A 121 2.24 6.89 -1.95
N GLN A 122 1.09 7.17 -1.33
CA GLN A 122 0.96 8.27 -0.38
C GLN A 122 1.90 8.12 0.83
N ASP A 123 2.07 6.89 1.31
CA ASP A 123 2.85 6.56 2.51
C ASP A 123 4.20 5.92 2.12
N ARG A 124 5.31 6.49 2.63
CA ARG A 124 6.68 5.97 2.42
C ARG A 124 6.84 4.54 2.92
N SER A 125 6.21 4.21 4.05
CA SER A 125 6.33 2.87 4.61
C SER A 125 5.63 1.81 3.75
N ILE A 126 4.53 2.17 3.08
CA ILE A 126 3.85 1.30 2.12
C ILE A 126 4.69 1.15 0.84
N ALA A 127 5.29 2.22 0.34
CA ALA A 127 6.23 2.13 -0.79
C ALA A 127 7.40 1.19 -0.46
N ALA A 128 8.04 1.39 0.70
CA ALA A 128 9.13 0.53 1.17
C ALA A 128 8.70 -0.94 1.31
N MET A 129 7.48 -1.19 1.80
CA MET A 129 6.93 -2.55 1.91
C MET A 129 6.72 -3.19 0.53
N LEU A 130 6.20 -2.47 -0.43
CA LEU A 130 6.01 -2.98 -1.79
C LEU A 130 7.35 -3.28 -2.47
N LEU A 131 8.36 -2.42 -2.28
CA LEU A 131 9.73 -2.64 -2.76
C LEU A 131 10.38 -3.87 -2.10
N ALA A 132 10.26 -4.00 -0.78
CA ALA A 132 10.80 -5.13 -0.02
C ALA A 132 10.15 -6.48 -0.39
N ASN A 133 8.95 -6.46 -0.96
CA ASN A 133 8.26 -7.63 -1.50
C ASN A 133 8.38 -7.74 -3.03
N HIS A 134 9.33 -7.05 -3.64
CA HIS A 134 9.66 -7.12 -5.08
C HIS A 134 8.50 -6.80 -6.03
N VAL A 135 7.48 -6.06 -5.56
CA VAL A 135 6.31 -5.72 -6.40
C VAL A 135 6.70 -4.92 -7.64
N HIS A 136 7.73 -4.07 -7.54
CA HIS A 136 8.25 -3.28 -8.66
C HIS A 136 8.81 -4.16 -9.78
N LEU A 137 9.49 -5.26 -9.44
CA LEU A 137 10.01 -6.23 -10.41
C LEU A 137 8.87 -7.04 -11.04
N GLU A 138 7.98 -7.58 -10.20
CA GLU A 138 6.87 -8.38 -10.67
C GLU A 138 5.88 -7.61 -11.53
N ALA A 139 5.66 -6.33 -11.25
CA ALA A 139 4.75 -5.48 -12.02
C ALA A 139 5.43 -4.79 -13.21
N ALA A 140 6.77 -4.84 -13.32
CA ALA A 140 7.56 -4.00 -14.22
C ALA A 140 7.12 -2.53 -14.08
N CYS A 141 7.04 -2.04 -12.84
CA CYS A 141 6.46 -0.75 -12.50
C CYS A 141 7.23 -0.15 -11.30
N PRO A 142 8.04 0.89 -11.50
CA PRO A 142 8.70 1.58 -10.41
C PRO A 142 7.71 2.03 -9.33
N VAL A 143 8.14 1.94 -8.07
CA VAL A 143 7.34 2.30 -6.90
C VAL A 143 8.03 3.45 -6.19
N LEU A 144 7.37 4.58 -6.09
CA LEU A 144 7.87 5.77 -5.43
C LEU A 144 6.92 6.23 -4.33
N ALA A 145 7.45 6.91 -3.33
CA ALA A 145 6.64 7.59 -2.32
C ALA A 145 6.31 9.02 -2.79
N ALA A 146 5.04 9.38 -2.83
CA ALA A 146 4.61 10.70 -3.28
C ALA A 146 5.25 11.87 -2.51
N PRO A 147 5.48 11.79 -1.17
CA PRO A 147 6.17 12.84 -0.44
C PRO A 147 7.62 13.10 -0.91
N ASP A 148 8.25 12.12 -1.54
CA ASP A 148 9.64 12.21 -2.01
C ASP A 148 9.72 12.47 -3.52
N ALA A 149 8.68 12.07 -4.25
CA ALA A 149 8.65 12.14 -5.70
C ALA A 149 7.96 13.39 -6.25
N LEU A 150 7.21 14.11 -5.42
CA LEU A 150 6.53 15.34 -5.84
C LEU A 150 7.28 16.60 -5.37
N PRO A 151 7.55 17.58 -6.26
CA PRO A 151 7.25 17.59 -7.69
C PRO A 151 8.06 16.55 -8.48
N LEU A 152 7.47 16.00 -9.56
CA LEU A 152 8.13 14.97 -10.36
C LEU A 152 9.39 15.50 -11.04
N ALA A 153 10.47 14.72 -10.97
CA ALA A 153 11.73 15.10 -11.62
C ALA A 153 11.57 15.19 -13.15
N PRO A 154 12.23 16.16 -13.83
CA PRO A 154 12.12 16.34 -15.28
C PRO A 154 12.45 15.05 -16.09
N LEU A 155 13.45 14.29 -15.66
CA LEU A 155 13.82 13.02 -16.29
C LEU A 155 12.68 11.99 -16.22
N LEU A 156 11.97 11.94 -15.09
CA LEU A 156 10.82 11.05 -14.91
C LEU A 156 9.66 11.46 -15.81
N LEU A 157 9.39 12.76 -15.93
CA LEU A 157 8.38 13.30 -16.84
C LEU A 157 8.69 12.94 -18.30
N ALA A 158 9.93 13.16 -18.72
CA ALA A 158 10.38 12.81 -20.07
C ALA A 158 10.29 11.29 -20.35
N ALA A 159 10.57 10.44 -19.36
CA ALA A 159 10.43 9.00 -19.51
C ALA A 159 8.96 8.56 -19.63
N LEU A 160 8.05 9.19 -18.88
CA LEU A 160 6.61 8.95 -19.01
C LEU A 160 6.08 9.42 -20.38
N GLU A 161 6.55 10.54 -20.88
CA GLU A 161 6.16 11.08 -22.18
C GLU A 161 6.62 10.19 -23.35
N ARG A 162 7.85 9.66 -23.29
CA ARG A 162 8.37 8.72 -24.31
C ARG A 162 7.58 7.41 -24.39
N ALA A 163 6.96 7.00 -23.29
CA ALA A 163 6.14 5.80 -23.28
C ALA A 163 4.72 6.15 -23.73
N ASP A 164 4.37 5.87 -24.97
CA ASP A 164 3.02 6.08 -25.47
C ASP A 164 1.97 5.38 -24.59
N GLY A 165 1.02 6.15 -24.08
CA GLY A 165 -0.03 5.64 -23.22
C GLY A 165 0.38 5.31 -21.77
N ALA A 166 1.42 5.96 -21.24
CA ALA A 166 1.88 5.77 -19.86
C ALA A 166 0.77 5.94 -18.83
N THR A 167 0.84 5.16 -17.74
CA THR A 167 -0.13 5.23 -16.64
C THR A 167 0.58 5.42 -15.31
N VAL A 168 0.24 6.51 -14.61
CA VAL A 168 0.66 6.77 -13.24
C VAL A 168 -0.43 6.28 -12.28
N HIS A 169 -0.16 5.21 -11.58
CA HIS A 169 -1.04 4.65 -10.57
C HIS A 169 -0.81 5.34 -9.22
N VAL A 170 -1.87 5.75 -8.54
CA VAL A 170 -1.78 6.42 -7.23
C VAL A 170 -2.45 5.57 -6.17
N LEU A 171 -1.64 5.08 -5.22
CA LEU A 171 -2.09 4.33 -4.04
C LEU A 171 -2.17 5.28 -2.84
N HIS A 172 -3.37 5.47 -2.31
CA HIS A 172 -3.63 6.47 -1.27
C HIS A 172 -4.64 5.97 -0.24
N ASP A 173 -4.62 6.59 0.92
CA ASP A 173 -5.57 6.34 2.01
C ASP A 173 -6.98 6.85 1.68
N ALA A 174 -7.98 6.27 2.30
CA ALA A 174 -9.32 6.87 2.35
C ALA A 174 -9.31 7.98 3.42
N SER A 175 -8.69 9.09 3.09
CA SER A 175 -8.56 10.29 3.91
C SER A 175 -8.79 11.53 3.03
N PRO A 176 -9.11 12.70 3.60
CA PRO A 176 -9.27 13.94 2.82
C PRO A 176 -8.08 14.24 1.91
N GLU A 177 -6.86 14.10 2.44
CA GLU A 177 -5.63 14.31 1.66
C GLU A 177 -5.39 13.21 0.62
N GLY A 178 -5.69 11.97 0.98
CA GLY A 178 -5.46 10.81 0.11
C GLY A 178 -6.32 10.86 -1.14
N VAL A 179 -7.61 11.14 -1.01
CA VAL A 179 -8.53 11.18 -2.17
C VAL A 179 -8.24 12.34 -3.13
N GLN A 180 -7.53 13.38 -2.67
CA GLN A 180 -7.09 14.49 -3.51
C GLN A 180 -5.72 14.22 -4.18
N LEU A 181 -4.95 13.24 -3.71
CA LEU A 181 -3.62 12.96 -4.23
C LEU A 181 -3.60 12.69 -5.75
N PRO A 182 -4.53 11.93 -6.34
CA PRO A 182 -4.55 11.74 -7.80
C PRO A 182 -4.70 13.05 -8.59
N ALA A 183 -5.48 14.00 -8.08
CA ALA A 183 -5.63 15.32 -8.69
C ALA A 183 -4.33 16.13 -8.58
N ARG A 184 -3.68 16.11 -7.42
CA ARG A 184 -2.38 16.75 -7.20
C ARG A 184 -1.29 16.16 -8.11
N VAL A 185 -1.26 14.84 -8.26
CA VAL A 185 -0.34 14.15 -9.20
C VAL A 185 -0.61 14.60 -10.64
N ARG A 186 -1.87 14.69 -11.04
CA ARG A 186 -2.23 15.18 -12.38
C ARG A 186 -1.79 16.63 -12.60
N ALA A 187 -1.97 17.49 -11.61
CA ALA A 187 -1.47 18.87 -11.67
C ALA A 187 0.07 18.94 -11.75
N ALA A 188 0.75 18.08 -11.02
CA ALA A 188 2.23 18.01 -11.05
C ALA A 188 2.79 17.43 -12.36
N LEU A 189 2.04 16.58 -13.06
CA LEU A 189 2.40 16.08 -14.40
C LEU A 189 2.26 17.20 -15.45
N GLY A 190 1.36 18.15 -15.23
CA GLY A 190 1.04 19.14 -16.25
C GLY A 190 0.40 18.52 -17.51
N PRO A 191 0.46 19.22 -18.65
CA PRO A 191 -0.15 18.79 -19.90
C PRO A 191 0.75 17.80 -20.67
N VAL A 192 1.20 16.69 -20.03
CA VAL A 192 1.97 15.66 -20.72
C VAL A 192 1.03 14.78 -21.56
N PRO A 193 1.14 14.78 -22.90
CA PRO A 193 0.25 14.03 -23.77
C PRO A 193 0.34 12.52 -23.50
N GLY A 194 -0.79 11.81 -23.60
CA GLY A 194 -0.84 10.36 -23.48
C GLY A 194 -0.70 9.78 -22.07
N VAL A 195 -0.31 10.57 -21.06
CA VAL A 195 -0.14 10.09 -19.68
C VAL A 195 -1.47 10.11 -18.93
N ARG A 196 -1.87 8.95 -18.39
CA ARG A 196 -3.08 8.79 -17.59
C ARG A 196 -2.76 8.67 -16.10
N VAL A 197 -3.55 9.30 -15.24
CA VAL A 197 -3.46 9.14 -13.78
C VAL A 197 -4.63 8.30 -13.29
N GLY A 198 -4.34 7.13 -12.75
CA GLY A 198 -5.30 6.19 -12.20
C GLY A 198 -5.23 6.09 -10.69
N SER A 199 -6.35 6.30 -9.98
CA SER A 199 -6.44 6.03 -8.55
C SER A 199 -6.63 4.53 -8.32
N LEU A 200 -5.74 3.91 -7.54
CA LEU A 200 -5.91 2.54 -7.03
C LEU A 200 -6.75 2.52 -5.73
N GLY A 201 -6.99 3.66 -5.18
CA GLY A 201 -7.69 3.82 -3.90
C GLY A 201 -6.66 3.93 -2.76
N LEU A 202 -7.11 3.98 -1.55
CA LEU A 202 -8.33 3.48 -0.93
C LEU A 202 -9.44 4.55 -0.95
N VAL A 203 -10.70 4.18 -1.17
CA VAL A 203 -11.85 5.06 -0.97
C VAL A 203 -12.77 4.52 0.14
N PRO A 204 -13.63 5.34 0.77
CA PRO A 204 -14.44 4.92 1.91
C PRO A 204 -15.29 3.66 1.66
N ARG A 205 -15.86 3.47 0.46
CA ARG A 205 -16.62 2.25 0.13
C ARG A 205 -15.76 1.00 0.13
N HIS A 206 -14.49 1.10 -0.30
CA HIS A 206 -13.56 -0.01 -0.25
C HIS A 206 -13.18 -0.35 1.20
N ALA A 207 -12.93 0.68 2.03
CA ALA A 207 -12.67 0.50 3.45
C ALA A 207 -13.85 -0.19 4.16
N ALA A 208 -15.08 0.21 3.86
CA ALA A 208 -16.29 -0.40 4.42
C ALA A 208 -16.49 -1.85 3.93
N ALA A 209 -16.30 -2.12 2.63
CA ALA A 209 -16.42 -3.47 2.06
C ALA A 209 -15.36 -4.43 2.62
N LEU A 210 -14.16 -3.93 2.85
CA LEU A 210 -13.05 -4.68 3.45
C LEU A 210 -13.12 -4.71 4.99
N ARG A 211 -14.06 -3.98 5.60
CA ARG A 211 -14.22 -3.82 7.04
C ARG A 211 -12.93 -3.35 7.73
N LEU A 212 -12.24 -2.43 7.09
CA LEU A 212 -11.01 -1.89 7.63
C LEU A 212 -11.29 -1.03 8.86
N PRO A 213 -10.43 -1.09 9.88
CA PRO A 213 -10.50 -0.17 10.99
C PRO A 213 -10.38 1.28 10.51
N SER A 214 -11.23 2.15 11.03
CA SER A 214 -11.20 3.58 10.73
C SER A 214 -10.82 4.38 11.96
N GLY A 215 -9.94 5.36 11.74
CA GLY A 215 -9.62 6.40 12.71
C GLY A 215 -10.52 7.62 12.55
N ARG A 216 -10.37 8.55 13.49
CA ARG A 216 -10.92 9.90 13.43
C ARG A 216 -9.79 10.89 13.64
N GLY A 217 -9.63 11.81 12.73
CA GLY A 217 -8.73 12.95 12.78
C GLY A 217 -9.51 14.26 12.88
N PRO A 218 -8.82 15.40 12.78
CA PRO A 218 -9.48 16.69 12.66
C PRO A 218 -10.38 16.70 11.41
N ALA A 219 -11.52 17.35 11.51
CA ALA A 219 -12.36 17.57 10.36
C ALA A 219 -11.64 18.49 9.36
N PRO A 220 -11.69 18.18 8.05
CA PRO A 220 -11.12 19.07 7.05
C PRO A 220 -11.80 20.44 7.11
N GLY A 221 -11.03 21.50 6.90
CA GLY A 221 -11.57 22.84 6.84
C GLY A 221 -12.56 23.00 5.66
N PRO A 222 -13.41 24.03 5.66
CA PRO A 222 -14.45 24.22 4.66
C PRO A 222 -13.90 24.28 3.23
N ALA A 223 -12.71 24.82 3.03
CA ALA A 223 -12.05 24.86 1.73
C ALA A 223 -11.67 23.46 1.19
N ALA A 224 -11.31 22.53 2.05
CA ALA A 224 -10.96 21.16 1.64
C ALA A 224 -12.19 20.32 1.25
N GLY A 225 -13.39 20.73 1.65
CA GLY A 225 -14.65 20.06 1.30
C GLY A 225 -15.25 20.50 -0.03
N ALA A 226 -14.79 21.60 -0.60
CA ALA A 226 -15.30 22.14 -1.86
C ALA A 226 -14.83 21.35 -3.10
N ASP A 227 -13.66 20.70 -3.02
CA ASP A 227 -12.98 20.05 -4.16
C ASP A 227 -12.91 18.51 -4.04
N TRP A 228 -14.00 17.89 -3.60
CA TRP A 228 -14.03 16.43 -3.60
C TRP A 228 -14.00 15.89 -5.05
N PRO A 229 -13.19 14.84 -5.33
CA PRO A 229 -13.19 14.19 -6.64
C PRO A 229 -14.61 13.75 -7.03
N ALA A 230 -15.01 14.01 -8.27
CA ALA A 230 -16.34 13.67 -8.80
C ALA A 230 -16.68 12.17 -8.69
N ALA A 231 -15.65 11.31 -8.57
CA ALA A 231 -15.81 9.87 -8.39
C ALA A 231 -16.26 9.46 -6.97
N LEU A 232 -16.24 10.37 -5.99
CA LEU A 232 -16.73 10.13 -4.64
C LEU A 232 -18.26 10.26 -4.57
N ARG A 233 -18.88 9.29 -3.92
CA ARG A 233 -20.32 9.34 -3.65
C ARG A 233 -20.61 10.33 -2.51
N PRO A 234 -21.79 10.95 -2.46
CA PRO A 234 -22.15 11.92 -1.41
C PRO A 234 -21.96 11.38 0.03
N ARG A 235 -22.28 10.09 0.25
CA ARG A 235 -22.07 9.42 1.55
C ARG A 235 -20.58 9.28 1.93
N GLU A 236 -19.71 9.10 0.93
CA GLU A 236 -18.25 9.00 1.12
C GLU A 236 -17.66 10.37 1.45
N ALA A 237 -18.08 11.41 0.73
CA ALA A 237 -17.71 12.79 1.02
C ALA A 237 -18.13 13.19 2.44
N ALA A 238 -19.38 12.88 2.84
CA ALA A 238 -19.85 13.13 4.20
C ALA A 238 -19.08 12.32 5.27
N TRP A 239 -18.58 11.12 4.95
CA TRP A 239 -17.76 10.32 5.85
C TRP A 239 -16.38 10.96 6.07
N LEU A 240 -15.74 11.45 5.00
CA LEU A 240 -14.48 12.18 5.03
C LEU A 240 -14.63 13.55 5.72
N ALA A 241 -15.70 14.28 5.44
CA ALA A 241 -15.99 15.58 6.05
C ALA A 241 -16.12 15.52 7.58
N ARG A 242 -16.49 14.35 8.13
CA ARG A 242 -16.49 14.11 9.58
C ARG A 242 -15.11 13.77 10.15
N GLY A 243 -14.04 13.97 9.39
CA GLY A 243 -12.67 13.65 9.79
C GLY A 243 -12.38 12.14 9.92
N ARG A 244 -13.23 11.27 9.36
CA ARG A 244 -12.96 9.84 9.37
C ARG A 244 -11.96 9.48 8.29
N PHE A 245 -11.10 8.51 8.59
CA PHE A 245 -10.13 8.00 7.64
C PHE A 245 -9.89 6.49 7.80
N ALA A 246 -9.46 5.83 6.74
CA ALA A 246 -8.95 4.47 6.78
C ALA A 246 -7.65 4.41 5.96
N GLN A 247 -6.64 3.77 6.52
CA GLN A 247 -5.30 3.71 5.93
C GLN A 247 -5.14 2.48 5.04
N VAL A 248 -4.35 2.60 3.98
CA VAL A 248 -3.91 1.47 3.15
C VAL A 248 -3.19 0.43 4.01
N ALA A 249 -2.45 0.85 5.03
CA ALA A 249 -1.80 -0.03 5.99
C ALA A 249 -2.77 -0.96 6.73
N ALA A 250 -4.07 -0.61 6.80
CA ALA A 250 -5.09 -1.48 7.38
C ALA A 250 -5.48 -2.65 6.46
N VAL A 251 -5.08 -2.66 5.20
CA VAL A 251 -5.26 -3.81 4.31
C VAL A 251 -4.23 -4.88 4.65
N PRO A 252 -4.62 -6.17 4.77
CA PRO A 252 -3.66 -7.25 5.00
C PRO A 252 -2.53 -7.25 3.95
N PRO A 253 -1.25 -7.44 4.35
CA PRO A 253 -0.11 -7.32 3.43
C PRO A 253 -0.25 -8.15 2.16
N ALA A 254 -0.58 -9.43 2.28
CA ALA A 254 -0.80 -10.33 1.14
C ALA A 254 -1.91 -9.86 0.19
N ARG A 255 -3.00 -9.32 0.75
CA ARG A 255 -4.09 -8.79 -0.05
C ARG A 255 -3.70 -7.50 -0.78
N LEU A 256 -2.93 -6.64 -0.10
CA LEU A 256 -2.42 -5.40 -0.68
C LEU A 256 -1.50 -5.69 -1.86
N VAL A 257 -0.46 -6.53 -1.67
CA VAL A 257 0.48 -6.94 -2.71
C VAL A 257 -0.26 -7.52 -3.92
N ARG A 258 -1.15 -8.51 -3.69
CA ARG A 258 -1.94 -9.13 -4.76
C ARG A 258 -2.82 -8.13 -5.50
N THR A 259 -3.45 -7.20 -4.79
CA THR A 259 -4.34 -6.21 -5.40
C THR A 259 -3.54 -5.21 -6.23
N VAL A 260 -2.42 -4.71 -5.71
CA VAL A 260 -1.52 -3.80 -6.43
C VAL A 260 -1.00 -4.47 -7.70
N LEU A 261 -0.46 -5.68 -7.62
CA LEU A 261 0.01 -6.43 -8.78
C LEU A 261 -1.06 -6.60 -9.85
N ARG A 262 -2.28 -6.95 -9.44
CA ARG A 262 -3.40 -7.13 -10.38
C ARG A 262 -3.77 -5.82 -11.08
N LEU A 263 -3.80 -4.70 -10.35
CA LEU A 263 -4.24 -3.42 -10.88
C LEU A 263 -3.15 -2.74 -11.72
N THR A 264 -1.88 -2.91 -11.39
CA THR A 264 -0.75 -2.34 -12.14
C THR A 264 -0.42 -3.11 -13.40
N ARG A 265 -0.58 -4.43 -13.40
CA ARG A 265 -0.36 -5.26 -14.61
C ARG A 265 -1.43 -5.10 -15.67
N GLY A 266 -2.61 -4.61 -15.29
CA GLY A 266 -3.78 -4.58 -16.16
C GLY A 266 -4.43 -5.95 -16.36
N PRO A 267 -5.46 -6.06 -17.23
CA PRO A 267 -6.07 -7.33 -17.55
C PRO A 267 -5.00 -8.23 -18.18
N ARG A 268 -4.80 -9.43 -17.62
CA ARG A 268 -3.97 -10.45 -18.27
C ARG A 268 -4.60 -10.77 -19.59
N PRO A 269 -3.82 -10.80 -20.68
CA PRO A 269 -4.32 -11.42 -21.92
C PRO A 269 -4.84 -12.82 -21.57
N PRO A 270 -5.94 -13.27 -22.18
CA PRO A 270 -6.40 -14.64 -22.00
C PRO A 270 -5.18 -15.55 -22.17
N ARG A 271 -4.93 -16.42 -21.20
CA ARG A 271 -3.90 -17.44 -21.35
C ARG A 271 -4.32 -18.26 -22.55
N ASP A 272 -3.57 -18.17 -23.61
CA ASP A 272 -3.67 -19.18 -24.67
C ASP A 272 -3.51 -20.53 -23.99
N SER A 273 -4.39 -21.46 -24.31
CA SER A 273 -4.31 -22.79 -23.72
C SER A 273 -2.89 -23.31 -23.97
N MET A 274 -2.30 -24.06 -23.01
CA MET A 274 -0.97 -24.67 -23.20
C MET A 274 -0.84 -25.40 -24.55
N TRP A 275 -1.94 -25.90 -25.05
CA TRP A 275 -2.04 -26.51 -26.40
C TRP A 275 -1.96 -25.50 -27.54
N GLY A 276 -2.45 -24.26 -27.34
CA GLY A 276 -2.30 -23.17 -28.32
C GLY A 276 -0.86 -22.67 -28.41
N GLU A 277 -0.19 -22.51 -27.24
CA GLU A 277 1.23 -22.15 -27.17
C GLU A 277 2.13 -23.23 -27.80
N LEU A 278 1.87 -24.53 -27.52
CA LEU A 278 2.59 -25.64 -28.11
C LEU A 278 2.37 -25.73 -29.63
N ASN A 279 1.17 -25.48 -30.12
CA ASN A 279 0.90 -25.43 -31.56
C ASN A 279 1.57 -24.20 -32.23
N GLY A 280 1.60 -23.05 -31.56
CA GLY A 280 2.32 -21.88 -32.02
C GLY A 280 3.83 -22.10 -32.11
N LEU A 281 4.43 -22.80 -31.14
CA LEU A 281 5.84 -23.18 -31.15
C LEU A 281 6.15 -24.20 -32.26
N ARG A 282 5.24 -25.14 -32.55
CA ARG A 282 5.38 -26.07 -33.71
C ARG A 282 5.30 -25.35 -35.03
N THR A 283 4.38 -24.42 -35.22
CA THR A 283 4.23 -23.62 -36.44
C THR A 283 5.37 -22.61 -36.64
N ALA A 284 5.96 -22.09 -35.54
CA ALA A 284 7.11 -21.21 -35.60
C ALA A 284 8.45 -21.95 -35.85
N GLY A 285 8.46 -23.29 -36.00
CA GLY A 285 9.66 -24.05 -36.28
C GLY A 285 10.65 -24.22 -35.13
N PHE A 286 10.26 -23.83 -33.90
CA PHE A 286 11.15 -23.88 -32.74
C PHE A 286 11.42 -25.29 -32.19
N MET A 287 10.72 -26.30 -32.73
CA MET A 287 10.82 -27.71 -32.32
C MET A 287 11.23 -28.66 -33.49
N THR A 288 11.83 -28.15 -34.54
CA THR A 288 12.41 -29.00 -35.59
C THR A 288 13.89 -29.20 -35.29
N TRP A 289 14.26 -30.40 -34.85
CA TRP A 289 15.66 -30.83 -34.82
C TRP A 289 16.16 -30.92 -36.26
N PRO A 290 17.41 -30.49 -36.53
CA PRO A 290 17.98 -30.75 -37.83
C PRO A 290 18.06 -32.27 -38.04
N THR A 291 17.38 -32.77 -39.02
CA THR A 291 17.56 -34.14 -39.53
C THR A 291 18.99 -34.25 -40.04
N ALA A 292 19.76 -35.17 -39.47
CA ALA A 292 21.11 -35.52 -39.88
C ALA A 292 21.12 -36.09 -41.29
#